data_d46bb515df863c651b6229519338d523
#
_entry.id   d46bb515df863c651b6229519338d523
#
_cell.length_a   1.000
_cell.length_b   1.000
_cell.length_c   1.000
_cell.angle_alpha   90.00
_cell.angle_beta   90.00
_cell.angle_gamma   90.00
#
_symmetry.space_group_name_H-M   'P 1'
#
loop_
_entity.id
_entity.type
_entity.pdbx_description
1 polymer ?
#
loop_
_entity_poly.entity_id
_entity_poly.type
_entity_poly.pdbx_seq_one_letter_code
_entity_poly.pdbx_strand_id
1 'polypeptide(L)'
;MYSQEKIKPYSQQGEKVEQVEAMFDGIAPTYDFLNHALSMGIDRGWRRKAVEALGKYAPKRVLDIATGTGDFAILLGKMLKPEHIIGADISEGMMEVARRKVAALSSELQGTEISFQKEDCLHLTFPADSFDAVTVAYGVRNFQDLDTGLSEMYRVLKPGGHLLIVELATPPRFPMRQLFWMYAHVVMPFVGWIVSRDSRAYSYLPATMEAFPQGEVMEGILQKAGFASVLWRRFTFGICTMYIAEK
;
A
#
# COMPACT_ATOMS: atom_id res chain seq x y z
N MET A 1 4.30 19.50 -1.93
CA MET A 1 2.92 19.08 -1.56
C MET A 1 2.15 18.66 -2.80
N TYR A 2 1.76 17.40 -2.88
CA TYR A 2 1.03 16.82 -4.01
C TYR A 2 -0.49 16.90 -3.80
N SER A 3 -1.29 16.69 -4.86
CA SER A 3 -2.75 16.88 -4.80
C SER A 3 -3.45 15.92 -3.82
N GLN A 4 -3.02 14.66 -3.72
CA GLN A 4 -3.61 13.69 -2.80
C GLN A 4 -3.34 14.00 -1.32
N GLU A 5 -2.28 14.76 -0.99
CA GLU A 5 -1.96 15.15 0.38
C GLU A 5 -3.01 16.09 0.98
N LYS A 6 -3.69 16.87 0.11
CA LYS A 6 -4.75 17.82 0.50
C LYS A 6 -6.11 17.14 0.74
N ILE A 7 -6.27 15.90 0.27
CA ILE A 7 -7.54 15.18 0.39
C ILE A 7 -7.57 14.49 1.75
N LYS A 8 -8.60 14.78 2.55
CA LYS A 8 -8.84 14.21 3.88
C LYS A 8 -10.12 13.38 3.88
N PRO A 9 -10.19 12.28 4.66
CA PRO A 9 -11.37 11.41 4.66
C PRO A 9 -12.67 12.08 5.15
N TYR A 10 -12.59 12.88 6.22
CA TYR A 10 -13.78 13.35 6.92
C TYR A 10 -13.96 14.87 6.97
N SER A 11 -12.90 15.62 7.23
CA SER A 11 -12.96 17.07 7.48
C SER A 11 -11.73 17.78 6.95
N GLN A 12 -11.88 19.05 6.56
CA GLN A 12 -10.72 19.88 6.23
C GLN A 12 -9.92 20.32 7.48
N GLN A 13 -10.50 20.20 8.66
CA GLN A 13 -9.85 20.51 9.95
C GLN A 13 -9.12 19.28 10.49
N GLY A 14 -8.06 19.48 11.30
CA GLY A 14 -7.22 18.42 11.88
C GLY A 14 -6.20 17.83 10.88
N GLU A 15 -5.36 16.95 11.40
CA GLU A 15 -4.33 16.29 10.60
C GLU A 15 -4.89 15.18 9.72
N LYS A 16 -4.30 14.98 8.53
CA LYS A 16 -4.73 13.91 7.63
C LYS A 16 -4.45 12.54 8.23
N VAL A 17 -3.31 12.37 8.89
CA VAL A 17 -2.86 11.10 9.46
C VAL A 17 -3.85 10.58 10.49
N GLU A 18 -4.36 11.44 11.40
CA GLU A 18 -5.34 11.09 12.42
C GLU A 18 -6.68 10.62 11.80
N GLN A 19 -7.12 11.32 10.75
CA GLN A 19 -8.36 10.96 10.04
C GLN A 19 -8.23 9.66 9.25
N VAL A 20 -7.06 9.41 8.67
CA VAL A 20 -6.73 8.16 7.96
C VAL A 20 -6.69 7.00 8.96
N GLU A 21 -6.03 7.16 10.11
CA GLU A 21 -6.02 6.16 11.20
C GLU A 21 -7.44 5.82 11.64
N ALA A 22 -8.24 6.82 12.02
CA ALA A 22 -9.63 6.63 12.46
C ALA A 22 -10.51 5.96 11.40
N MET A 23 -10.32 6.31 10.12
CA MET A 23 -11.05 5.69 9.00
C MET A 23 -10.71 4.19 8.89
N PHE A 24 -9.43 3.85 8.90
CA PHE A 24 -9.01 2.46 8.76
C PHE A 24 -9.35 1.61 9.98
N ASP A 25 -9.25 2.15 11.20
CA ASP A 25 -9.74 1.48 12.41
C ASP A 25 -11.23 1.16 12.32
N GLY A 26 -12.03 2.10 11.81
CA GLY A 26 -13.47 1.93 11.66
C GLY A 26 -13.88 0.86 10.64
N ILE A 27 -13.13 0.68 9.55
CA ILE A 27 -13.47 -0.28 8.49
C ILE A 27 -12.70 -1.60 8.60
N ALA A 28 -11.76 -1.75 9.55
CA ALA A 28 -10.88 -2.91 9.67
C ALA A 28 -11.61 -4.28 9.61
N PRO A 29 -12.77 -4.48 10.27
CA PRO A 29 -13.47 -5.76 10.23
C PRO A 29 -13.99 -6.19 8.85
N THR A 30 -14.27 -5.22 7.97
CA THR A 30 -14.88 -5.46 6.64
C THR A 30 -13.93 -5.18 5.50
N TYR A 31 -12.74 -4.67 5.80
CA TYR A 31 -11.77 -4.17 4.83
C TYR A 31 -11.38 -5.19 3.75
N ASP A 32 -10.97 -6.39 4.16
CA ASP A 32 -10.53 -7.43 3.23
C ASP A 32 -11.64 -7.86 2.29
N PHE A 33 -12.84 -8.10 2.86
CA PHE A 33 -14.00 -8.48 2.07
C PHE A 33 -14.32 -7.43 1.01
N LEU A 34 -14.36 -6.16 1.40
CA LEU A 34 -14.68 -5.08 0.49
C LEU A 34 -13.63 -4.88 -0.60
N ASN A 35 -12.35 -4.92 -0.26
CA ASN A 35 -11.29 -4.80 -1.24
C ASN A 35 -11.32 -5.92 -2.28
N HIS A 36 -11.50 -7.15 -1.83
CA HIS A 36 -11.60 -8.29 -2.76
C HIS A 36 -12.89 -8.27 -3.58
N ALA A 37 -14.01 -7.86 -2.99
CA ALA A 37 -15.26 -7.71 -3.71
C ALA A 37 -15.19 -6.59 -4.76
N LEU A 38 -14.70 -5.41 -4.39
CA LEU A 38 -14.54 -4.27 -5.30
C LEU A 38 -13.49 -4.52 -6.39
N SER A 39 -12.44 -5.26 -6.11
CA SER A 39 -11.46 -5.63 -7.13
C SER A 39 -11.88 -6.87 -7.94
N MET A 40 -13.00 -7.51 -7.59
CA MET A 40 -13.40 -8.83 -8.12
C MET A 40 -12.28 -9.88 -7.99
N GLY A 41 -11.43 -9.75 -6.94
CA GLY A 41 -10.30 -10.62 -6.67
C GLY A 41 -9.06 -10.42 -7.56
N ILE A 42 -9.10 -9.46 -8.50
CA ILE A 42 -7.98 -9.18 -9.42
C ILE A 42 -6.77 -8.63 -8.66
N ASP A 43 -6.97 -7.94 -7.53
CA ASP A 43 -5.93 -7.43 -6.65
C ASP A 43 -4.95 -8.50 -6.18
N ARG A 44 -5.41 -9.72 -5.94
CA ARG A 44 -4.55 -10.87 -5.62
C ARG A 44 -3.54 -11.18 -6.71
N GLY A 45 -3.96 -11.06 -7.97
CA GLY A 45 -3.09 -11.23 -9.13
C GLY A 45 -2.03 -10.13 -9.24
N TRP A 46 -2.38 -8.88 -8.92
CA TRP A 46 -1.43 -7.76 -8.92
C TRP A 46 -0.39 -7.92 -7.81
N ARG A 47 -0.83 -8.20 -6.58
CA ARG A 47 0.06 -8.46 -5.43
C ARG A 47 1.01 -9.61 -5.71
N ARG A 48 0.50 -10.73 -6.26
CA ARG A 48 1.34 -11.88 -6.60
C ARG A 48 2.43 -11.54 -7.60
N LYS A 49 2.09 -10.85 -8.70
CA LYS A 49 3.07 -10.41 -9.72
C LYS A 49 4.10 -9.45 -9.14
N ALA A 50 3.71 -8.59 -8.21
CA ALA A 50 4.63 -7.68 -7.54
C ALA A 50 5.60 -8.44 -6.62
N VAL A 51 5.11 -9.39 -5.83
CA VAL A 51 5.96 -10.26 -5.00
C VAL A 51 6.90 -11.10 -5.87
N GLU A 52 6.44 -11.67 -6.99
CA GLU A 52 7.29 -12.40 -7.95
C GLU A 52 8.42 -11.51 -8.50
N ALA A 53 8.13 -10.24 -8.78
CA ALA A 53 9.13 -9.30 -9.26
C ALA A 53 10.18 -8.96 -8.19
N LEU A 54 9.77 -8.78 -6.92
CA LEU A 54 10.67 -8.56 -5.79
C LEU A 54 11.51 -9.81 -5.47
N GLY A 55 10.96 -10.99 -5.71
CA GLY A 55 11.63 -12.27 -5.43
C GLY A 55 12.97 -12.46 -6.15
N LYS A 56 13.20 -11.74 -7.25
CA LYS A 56 14.47 -11.76 -7.98
C LYS A 56 15.66 -11.26 -7.15
N TYR A 57 15.38 -10.45 -6.13
CA TYR A 57 16.38 -9.84 -5.26
C TYR A 57 16.60 -10.62 -3.95
N ALA A 58 15.79 -11.68 -3.72
CA ALA A 58 15.88 -12.58 -2.57
C ALA A 58 16.04 -11.85 -1.22
N PRO A 59 15.15 -10.89 -0.87
CA PRO A 59 15.28 -10.12 0.36
C PRO A 59 15.10 -11.03 1.58
N LYS A 60 15.92 -10.81 2.61
CA LYS A 60 15.88 -11.57 3.86
C LYS A 60 15.11 -10.83 4.96
N ARG A 61 15.26 -9.52 5.01
CA ARG A 61 14.59 -8.67 6.00
C ARG A 61 13.75 -7.62 5.28
N VAL A 62 12.43 -7.71 5.44
CA VAL A 62 11.45 -6.89 4.73
C VAL A 62 10.67 -6.02 5.72
N LEU A 63 10.46 -4.76 5.37
CA LEU A 63 9.52 -3.85 6.04
C LEU A 63 8.32 -3.63 5.13
N ASP A 64 7.13 -3.99 5.59
CA ASP A 64 5.87 -3.75 4.86
C ASP A 64 5.14 -2.57 5.50
N ILE A 65 5.21 -1.41 4.87
CA ILE A 65 4.63 -0.14 5.36
C ILE A 65 3.18 -0.02 4.91
N ALA A 66 2.33 0.54 5.78
CA ALA A 66 0.88 0.54 5.63
C ALA A 66 0.37 -0.89 5.38
N THR A 67 0.85 -1.81 6.22
CA THR A 67 0.61 -3.25 6.09
C THR A 67 -0.87 -3.62 6.24
N GLY A 68 -1.67 -2.78 6.89
CA GLY A 68 -3.09 -2.95 7.11
C GLY A 68 -3.40 -4.28 7.81
N THR A 69 -4.27 -5.08 7.20
CA THR A 69 -4.65 -6.41 7.70
C THR A 69 -3.61 -7.50 7.40
N GLY A 70 -2.41 -7.13 6.94
CA GLY A 70 -1.28 -8.04 6.74
C GLY A 70 -1.32 -8.92 5.49
N ASP A 71 -2.26 -8.72 4.59
CA ASP A 71 -2.39 -9.55 3.38
C ASP A 71 -1.12 -9.59 2.53
N PHE A 72 -0.44 -8.43 2.39
CA PHE A 72 0.77 -8.36 1.59
C PHE A 72 1.97 -8.97 2.31
N ALA A 73 2.12 -8.71 3.61
CA ALA A 73 3.14 -9.34 4.46
C ALA A 73 3.00 -10.88 4.47
N ILE A 74 1.77 -11.40 4.59
CA ILE A 74 1.49 -12.84 4.53
C ILE A 74 1.87 -13.41 3.15
N LEU A 75 1.53 -12.70 2.06
CA LEU A 75 1.86 -13.14 0.72
C LEU A 75 3.38 -13.17 0.48
N LEU A 76 4.12 -12.15 0.97
CA LEU A 76 5.58 -12.12 0.96
C LEU A 76 6.16 -13.33 1.71
N GLY A 77 5.67 -13.62 2.92
CA GLY A 77 6.08 -14.77 3.72
C GLY A 77 5.86 -16.11 3.01
N LYS A 78 4.70 -16.31 2.39
CA LYS A 78 4.36 -17.54 1.66
C LYS A 78 5.19 -17.74 0.39
N MET A 79 5.47 -16.68 -0.35
CA MET A 79 6.09 -16.78 -1.67
C MET A 79 7.61 -16.66 -1.65
N LEU A 80 8.15 -15.72 -0.86
CA LEU A 80 9.59 -15.42 -0.85
C LEU A 80 10.32 -16.04 0.34
N LYS A 81 9.59 -16.32 1.43
CA LYS A 81 10.14 -16.88 2.67
C LYS A 81 11.35 -16.10 3.19
N PRO A 82 11.26 -14.77 3.35
CA PRO A 82 12.32 -14.02 4.00
C PRO A 82 12.48 -14.46 5.45
N GLU A 83 13.62 -14.19 6.05
CA GLU A 83 13.87 -14.52 7.46
C GLU A 83 12.93 -13.75 8.39
N HIS A 84 12.77 -12.43 8.12
CA HIS A 84 11.93 -11.53 8.92
C HIS A 84 11.10 -10.60 8.06
N ILE A 85 9.82 -10.44 8.43
CA ILE A 85 8.93 -9.39 7.93
C ILE A 85 8.43 -8.57 9.10
N ILE A 86 8.58 -7.26 9.04
CA ILE A 86 7.95 -6.33 9.98
C ILE A 86 6.84 -5.61 9.20
N GLY A 87 5.59 -5.81 9.61
CA GLY A 87 4.47 -5.03 9.12
C GLY A 87 4.30 -3.76 9.98
N ALA A 88 4.35 -2.60 9.37
CA ALA A 88 4.23 -1.30 10.01
C ALA A 88 2.95 -0.60 9.57
N ASP A 89 2.14 -0.12 10.52
CA ASP A 89 0.92 0.63 10.24
C ASP A 89 0.62 1.63 11.37
N ILE A 90 -0.15 2.67 11.07
CA ILE A 90 -0.67 3.60 12.08
C ILE A 90 -1.91 3.05 12.77
N SER A 91 -2.69 2.19 12.09
CA SER A 91 -3.96 1.62 12.58
C SER A 91 -3.71 0.37 13.40
N GLU A 92 -3.93 0.44 14.71
CA GLU A 92 -3.83 -0.73 15.58
C GLU A 92 -4.96 -1.73 15.31
N GLY A 93 -6.15 -1.26 14.98
CA GLY A 93 -7.28 -2.13 14.62
C GLY A 93 -7.00 -3.01 13.40
N MET A 94 -6.32 -2.47 12.39
CA MET A 94 -5.87 -3.23 11.23
C MET A 94 -4.83 -4.29 11.62
N MET A 95 -3.82 -3.90 12.42
CA MET A 95 -2.76 -4.82 12.84
C MET A 95 -3.25 -5.94 13.76
N GLU A 96 -4.31 -5.72 14.55
CA GLU A 96 -4.95 -6.82 15.29
C GLU A 96 -5.55 -7.89 14.38
N VAL A 97 -6.16 -7.48 13.26
CA VAL A 97 -6.62 -8.42 12.23
C VAL A 97 -5.44 -9.17 11.63
N ALA A 98 -4.35 -8.46 11.31
CA ALA A 98 -3.13 -9.04 10.76
C ALA A 98 -2.51 -10.10 11.69
N ARG A 99 -2.38 -9.80 12.99
CA ARG A 99 -1.84 -10.75 14.00
C ARG A 99 -2.68 -12.03 14.08
N ARG A 100 -4.02 -11.88 14.07
CA ARG A 100 -4.92 -13.06 14.07
C ARG A 100 -4.75 -13.91 12.80
N LYS A 101 -4.61 -13.29 11.63
CA LYS A 101 -4.40 -13.99 10.35
C LYS A 101 -3.07 -14.73 10.35
N VAL A 102 -1.98 -14.12 10.79
CA VAL A 102 -0.65 -14.73 10.87
C VAL A 102 -0.66 -15.91 11.85
N ALA A 103 -1.28 -15.77 13.03
CA ALA A 103 -1.42 -16.86 14.00
C ALA A 103 -2.18 -18.06 13.40
N ALA A 104 -3.26 -17.81 12.65
CA ALA A 104 -4.03 -18.87 11.98
C ALA A 104 -3.27 -19.57 10.84
N LEU A 105 -2.26 -18.92 10.27
CA LEU A 105 -1.48 -19.41 9.13
C LEU A 105 -0.06 -19.86 9.54
N SER A 106 0.21 -20.04 10.82
CA SER A 106 1.54 -20.34 11.35
C SER A 106 2.22 -21.55 10.69
N SER A 107 1.45 -22.58 10.34
CA SER A 107 1.96 -23.77 9.64
C SER A 107 2.39 -23.49 8.19
N GLU A 108 1.77 -22.51 7.53
CA GLU A 108 2.08 -22.14 6.14
C GLU A 108 3.23 -21.13 6.04
N LEU A 109 3.53 -20.45 7.16
CA LEU A 109 4.55 -19.41 7.27
C LEU A 109 5.86 -19.90 7.92
N GLN A 110 6.05 -21.23 8.01
CA GLN A 110 7.24 -21.82 8.61
C GLN A 110 8.52 -21.32 7.93
N GLY A 111 9.45 -20.83 8.75
CA GLY A 111 10.74 -20.27 8.29
C GLY A 111 10.73 -18.76 8.03
N THR A 112 9.58 -18.08 8.23
CA THR A 112 9.46 -16.62 8.19
C THR A 112 8.86 -16.11 9.49
N GLU A 113 9.57 -15.24 10.19
CA GLU A 113 9.02 -14.50 11.34
C GLU A 113 8.29 -13.26 10.85
N ILE A 114 6.99 -13.14 11.15
CA ILE A 114 6.19 -11.94 10.83
C ILE A 114 5.75 -11.29 12.13
N SER A 115 6.16 -10.03 12.32
CA SER A 115 5.76 -9.19 13.44
C SER A 115 5.09 -7.91 12.97
N PHE A 116 4.34 -7.24 13.86
CA PHE A 116 3.63 -6.00 13.56
C PHE A 116 3.94 -4.93 14.60
N GLN A 117 4.26 -3.73 14.12
CA GLN A 117 4.65 -2.58 14.93
C GLN A 117 3.89 -1.34 14.49
N LYS A 118 3.37 -0.56 15.48
CA LYS A 118 2.74 0.73 15.19
C LYS A 118 3.83 1.74 14.84
N GLU A 119 3.76 2.29 13.61
CA GLU A 119 4.74 3.23 13.06
C GLU A 119 4.03 4.30 12.22
N ASP A 120 4.52 5.51 12.30
CA ASP A 120 4.23 6.55 11.31
C ASP A 120 5.28 6.47 10.19
N CYS A 121 4.85 6.25 8.97
CA CYS A 121 5.74 6.17 7.80
C CYS A 121 6.52 7.46 7.52
N LEU A 122 6.14 8.58 8.13
CA LEU A 122 6.87 9.85 8.05
C LEU A 122 8.02 9.92 9.07
N HIS A 123 8.03 9.07 10.10
CA HIS A 123 8.99 9.08 11.22
C HIS A 123 9.25 7.66 11.70
N LEU A 124 9.86 6.83 10.85
CA LEU A 124 10.16 5.44 11.17
C LEU A 124 11.20 5.33 12.28
N THR A 125 10.92 4.53 13.32
CA THR A 125 11.84 4.34 14.45
C THR A 125 13.02 3.42 14.12
N PHE A 126 13.01 2.77 12.96
CA PHE A 126 14.08 1.86 12.55
C PHE A 126 15.37 2.61 12.18
N PRO A 127 16.56 2.02 12.49
CA PRO A 127 17.82 2.57 12.03
C PRO A 127 17.94 2.64 10.51
N ALA A 128 18.81 3.51 9.99
CA ALA A 128 19.20 3.49 8.59
C ALA A 128 19.77 2.12 8.18
N ASP A 129 19.66 1.77 6.90
CA ASP A 129 20.28 0.59 6.30
C ASP A 129 19.91 -0.75 7.00
N SER A 130 18.63 -0.86 7.44
CA SER A 130 18.14 -2.00 8.23
C SER A 130 17.48 -3.10 7.40
N PHE A 131 16.91 -2.77 6.24
CA PHE A 131 16.08 -3.68 5.46
C PHE A 131 16.63 -3.93 4.05
N ASP A 132 16.49 -5.16 3.57
CA ASP A 132 16.83 -5.54 2.20
C ASP A 132 15.74 -5.10 1.22
N ALA A 133 14.50 -5.05 1.69
CA ALA A 133 13.37 -4.52 0.94
C ALA A 133 12.39 -3.75 1.84
N VAL A 134 11.78 -2.70 1.26
CA VAL A 134 10.62 -2.02 1.81
C VAL A 134 9.47 -2.20 0.83
N THR A 135 8.29 -2.53 1.33
CA THR A 135 7.10 -2.73 0.50
C THR A 135 5.95 -1.85 0.95
N VAL A 136 5.13 -1.39 0.01
CA VAL A 136 3.87 -0.69 0.29
C VAL A 136 2.83 -1.12 -0.72
N ALA A 137 1.72 -1.68 -0.25
CA ALA A 137 0.61 -2.07 -1.11
C ALA A 137 -0.65 -1.26 -0.79
N TYR A 138 -1.07 -0.37 -1.70
CA TYR A 138 -2.28 0.46 -1.63
C TYR A 138 -2.28 1.47 -0.46
N GLY A 139 -1.10 1.86 0.02
CA GLY A 139 -0.92 2.76 1.16
C GLY A 139 -0.41 4.15 0.81
N VAL A 140 0.46 4.26 -0.20
CA VAL A 140 1.25 5.49 -0.50
C VAL A 140 0.37 6.70 -0.82
N ARG A 141 -0.78 6.51 -1.48
CA ARG A 141 -1.73 7.59 -1.79
C ARG A 141 -2.32 8.26 -0.55
N ASN A 142 -2.27 7.59 0.61
CA ASN A 142 -2.81 8.09 1.88
C ASN A 142 -1.80 8.91 2.68
N PHE A 143 -0.53 8.92 2.30
CA PHE A 143 0.50 9.65 3.04
C PHE A 143 0.17 11.14 3.11
N GLN A 144 0.41 11.73 4.29
CA GLN A 144 0.24 13.18 4.51
C GLN A 144 1.36 13.97 3.84
N ASP A 145 2.56 13.41 3.74
CA ASP A 145 3.73 13.95 3.06
C ASP A 145 4.45 12.81 2.32
N LEU A 146 4.31 12.80 1.00
CA LEU A 146 4.87 11.75 0.15
C LEU A 146 6.40 11.83 0.10
N ASP A 147 6.96 13.03 -0.01
CA ASP A 147 8.41 13.21 -0.10
C ASP A 147 9.09 12.73 1.19
N THR A 148 8.54 13.08 2.36
CA THR A 148 9.06 12.63 3.66
C THR A 148 8.93 11.11 3.82
N GLY A 149 7.78 10.53 3.51
CA GLY A 149 7.59 9.08 3.61
C GLY A 149 8.55 8.29 2.71
N LEU A 150 8.75 8.75 1.46
CA LEU A 150 9.72 8.11 0.56
C LEU A 150 11.18 8.27 1.02
N SER A 151 11.52 9.41 1.63
CA SER A 151 12.85 9.64 2.20
C SER A 151 13.13 8.72 3.39
N GLU A 152 12.13 8.47 4.26
CA GLU A 152 12.25 7.52 5.36
C GLU A 152 12.39 6.07 4.84
N MET A 153 11.62 5.68 3.82
CA MET A 153 11.78 4.37 3.17
C MET A 153 13.18 4.21 2.56
N TYR A 154 13.68 5.25 1.89
CA TYR A 154 15.05 5.27 1.38
C TYR A 154 16.08 5.14 2.50
N ARG A 155 15.91 5.88 3.60
CA ARG A 155 16.82 5.86 4.75
C ARG A 155 16.97 4.46 5.36
N VAL A 156 15.85 3.77 5.57
CA VAL A 156 15.86 2.45 6.23
C VAL A 156 16.27 1.30 5.31
N LEU A 157 16.25 1.49 4.00
CA LEU A 157 16.78 0.52 3.04
C LEU A 157 18.30 0.46 3.10
N LYS A 158 18.86 -0.73 3.00
CA LYS A 158 20.29 -0.94 2.79
C LYS A 158 20.74 -0.47 1.39
N PRO A 159 22.01 -0.10 1.20
CA PRO A 159 22.55 0.08 -0.15
C PRO A 159 22.31 -1.17 -1.01
N GLY A 160 21.78 -0.99 -2.22
CA GLY A 160 21.32 -2.07 -3.09
C GLY A 160 20.01 -2.72 -2.68
N GLY A 161 19.34 -2.21 -1.64
CA GLY A 161 18.00 -2.64 -1.23
C GLY A 161 16.92 -2.08 -2.15
N HIS A 162 15.73 -2.68 -2.12
CA HIS A 162 14.67 -2.38 -3.07
C HIS A 162 13.38 -1.91 -2.39
N LEU A 163 12.82 -0.81 -2.91
CA LEU A 163 11.46 -0.37 -2.60
C LEU A 163 10.49 -0.99 -3.62
N LEU A 164 9.43 -1.62 -3.15
CA LEU A 164 8.31 -2.09 -3.97
C LEU A 164 7.04 -1.35 -3.60
N ILE A 165 6.46 -0.61 -4.54
CA ILE A 165 5.16 0.02 -4.39
C ILE A 165 4.16 -0.64 -5.33
N VAL A 166 2.99 -1.01 -4.80
CA VAL A 166 1.83 -1.42 -5.59
C VAL A 166 0.70 -0.45 -5.25
N GLU A 167 0.23 0.32 -6.23
CA GLU A 167 -0.78 1.34 -5.95
C GLU A 167 -1.87 1.38 -7.04
N LEU A 168 -3.08 1.72 -6.61
CA LEU A 168 -4.20 1.93 -7.51
C LEU A 168 -3.95 3.17 -8.36
N ALA A 169 -4.36 3.06 -9.61
CA ALA A 169 -4.14 4.08 -10.61
C ALA A 169 -5.37 4.24 -11.51
N THR A 170 -5.39 5.29 -12.32
CA THR A 170 -6.46 5.53 -13.29
C THR A 170 -6.01 5.09 -14.69
N PRO A 171 -6.81 4.31 -15.43
CA PRO A 171 -6.50 3.94 -16.80
C PRO A 171 -6.25 5.18 -17.67
N PRO A 172 -5.13 5.25 -18.44
CA PRO A 172 -4.78 6.46 -19.18
C PRO A 172 -5.56 6.60 -20.50
N ARG A 173 -6.16 5.52 -21.04
CA ARG A 173 -6.70 5.46 -22.40
C ARG A 173 -8.19 5.16 -22.45
N PHE A 174 -8.86 5.73 -23.46
CA PHE A 174 -10.22 5.35 -23.90
C PHE A 174 -10.24 3.89 -24.37
N PRO A 175 -11.30 3.11 -24.12
CA PRO A 175 -12.51 3.40 -23.35
C PRO A 175 -12.37 3.11 -21.84
N MET A 176 -11.28 2.43 -21.43
CA MET A 176 -11.11 1.97 -20.05
C MET A 176 -11.11 3.10 -19.02
N ARG A 177 -10.61 4.28 -19.38
CA ARG A 177 -10.63 5.45 -18.50
C ARG A 177 -12.06 5.83 -18.11
N GLN A 178 -12.98 5.89 -19.08
CA GLN A 178 -14.39 6.27 -18.83
C GLN A 178 -15.15 5.17 -18.09
N LEU A 179 -14.95 3.91 -18.47
CA LEU A 179 -15.56 2.76 -17.82
C LEU A 179 -15.11 2.67 -16.34
N PHE A 180 -13.82 2.85 -16.09
CA PHE A 180 -13.28 2.84 -14.74
C PHE A 180 -13.74 4.04 -13.94
N TRP A 181 -13.80 5.23 -14.53
CA TRP A 181 -14.35 6.42 -13.88
C TRP A 181 -15.79 6.19 -13.40
N MET A 182 -16.65 5.68 -14.28
CA MET A 182 -18.04 5.34 -13.93
C MET A 182 -18.07 4.30 -12.79
N TYR A 183 -17.25 3.27 -12.86
CA TYR A 183 -17.13 2.25 -11.81
C TYR A 183 -16.70 2.87 -10.47
N ALA A 184 -15.67 3.70 -10.48
CA ALA A 184 -15.09 4.30 -9.28
C ALA A 184 -16.03 5.32 -8.62
N HIS A 185 -16.82 6.08 -9.40
CA HIS A 185 -17.68 7.15 -8.87
C HIS A 185 -19.13 6.72 -8.63
N VAL A 186 -19.58 5.61 -9.19
CA VAL A 186 -20.95 5.13 -9.03
C VAL A 186 -20.99 3.80 -8.27
N VAL A 187 -20.27 2.80 -8.74
CA VAL A 187 -20.36 1.43 -8.18
C VAL A 187 -19.65 1.33 -6.83
N MET A 188 -18.41 1.82 -6.73
CA MET A 188 -17.64 1.72 -5.48
C MET A 188 -18.34 2.42 -4.29
N PRO A 189 -18.80 3.68 -4.40
CA PRO A 189 -19.51 4.34 -3.30
C PRO A 189 -20.82 3.64 -2.93
N PHE A 190 -21.57 3.13 -3.91
CA PHE A 190 -22.83 2.41 -3.68
C PHE A 190 -22.59 1.10 -2.91
N VAL A 191 -21.63 0.29 -3.34
CA VAL A 191 -21.25 -0.95 -2.64
C VAL A 191 -20.71 -0.66 -1.24
N GLY A 192 -19.85 0.35 -1.11
CA GLY A 192 -19.31 0.79 0.17
C GLY A 192 -20.39 1.21 1.15
N TRP A 193 -21.39 1.95 0.69
CA TRP A 193 -22.54 2.36 1.52
C TRP A 193 -23.36 1.16 2.03
N ILE A 194 -23.60 0.15 1.17
CA ILE A 194 -24.37 -1.05 1.57
C ILE A 194 -23.61 -1.86 2.64
N VAL A 195 -22.30 -2.02 2.51
CA VAL A 195 -21.54 -2.98 3.32
C VAL A 195 -20.97 -2.36 4.58
N SER A 196 -20.33 -1.19 4.48
CA SER A 196 -19.62 -0.59 5.63
C SER A 196 -20.43 0.49 6.35
N ARG A 197 -21.52 0.99 5.75
CA ARG A 197 -22.28 2.17 6.20
C ARG A 197 -21.44 3.47 6.30
N ASP A 198 -20.19 3.44 5.82
CA ASP A 198 -19.32 4.62 5.74
C ASP A 198 -19.12 5.02 4.26
N SER A 199 -20.02 5.89 3.77
CA SER A 199 -19.93 6.40 2.39
C SER A 199 -18.72 7.30 2.15
N ARG A 200 -18.12 7.88 3.21
CA ARG A 200 -16.99 8.82 3.10
C ARG A 200 -15.70 8.10 2.76
N ALA A 201 -15.40 6.96 3.39
CA ALA A 201 -14.24 6.15 3.07
C ALA A 201 -14.22 5.73 1.58
N TYR A 202 -15.40 5.46 1.01
CA TYR A 202 -15.52 5.02 -0.39
C TYR A 202 -15.62 6.14 -1.42
N SER A 203 -15.89 7.38 -1.01
CA SER A 203 -15.68 8.56 -1.86
C SER A 203 -14.25 9.08 -1.78
N TYR A 204 -13.56 8.87 -0.66
CA TYR A 204 -12.15 9.20 -0.48
C TYR A 204 -11.24 8.37 -1.41
N LEU A 205 -11.56 7.09 -1.63
CA LEU A 205 -10.76 6.20 -2.46
C LEU A 205 -10.62 6.69 -3.91
N PRO A 206 -11.67 6.95 -4.71
CA PRO A 206 -11.53 7.48 -6.06
C PRO A 206 -10.80 8.81 -6.11
N ALA A 207 -11.11 9.73 -5.17
CA ALA A 207 -10.48 11.05 -5.13
C ALA A 207 -8.96 10.97 -4.93
N THR A 208 -8.49 10.11 -4.02
CA THR A 208 -7.05 9.91 -3.80
C THR A 208 -6.36 9.17 -4.93
N MET A 209 -7.03 8.20 -5.57
CA MET A 209 -6.50 7.52 -6.76
C MET A 209 -6.26 8.47 -7.93
N GLU A 210 -7.20 9.37 -8.20
CA GLU A 210 -7.08 10.35 -9.29
C GLU A 210 -6.01 11.42 -9.02
N ALA A 211 -5.86 11.80 -7.75
CA ALA A 211 -4.94 12.85 -7.33
C ALA A 211 -3.50 12.34 -7.14
N PHE A 212 -3.30 11.03 -6.96
CA PHE A 212 -1.98 10.42 -6.73
C PHE A 212 -1.11 10.50 -7.99
N PRO A 213 0.19 10.90 -7.88
CA PRO A 213 1.11 10.90 -9.01
C PRO A 213 1.33 9.50 -9.57
N GLN A 214 1.27 9.33 -10.89
CA GLN A 214 1.30 8.02 -11.54
C GLN A 214 2.32 7.95 -12.68
N GLY A 215 2.82 6.74 -12.96
CA GLY A 215 3.74 6.47 -14.07
C GLY A 215 5.02 7.28 -13.97
N GLU A 216 5.37 8.00 -15.03
CA GLU A 216 6.60 8.79 -15.15
C GLU A 216 6.71 9.90 -14.07
N VAL A 217 5.57 10.45 -13.64
CA VAL A 217 5.56 11.47 -12.57
C VAL A 217 6.02 10.84 -11.25
N MET A 218 5.52 9.65 -10.90
CA MET A 218 5.94 8.94 -9.69
C MET A 218 7.39 8.46 -9.80
N GLU A 219 7.82 8.03 -10.98
CA GLU A 219 9.22 7.69 -11.26
C GLU A 219 10.15 8.87 -10.94
N GLY A 220 9.83 10.08 -11.44
CA GLY A 220 10.61 11.29 -11.14
C GLY A 220 10.63 11.65 -9.64
N ILE A 221 9.52 11.39 -8.92
CA ILE A 221 9.46 11.59 -7.46
C ILE A 221 10.38 10.61 -6.74
N LEU A 222 10.38 9.34 -7.11
CA LEU A 222 11.27 8.32 -6.57
C LEU A 222 12.75 8.64 -6.82
N GLN A 223 13.09 9.08 -8.04
CA GLN A 223 14.46 9.53 -8.37
C GLN A 223 14.87 10.74 -7.52
N LYS A 224 13.98 11.70 -7.32
CA LYS A 224 14.22 12.85 -6.43
C LYS A 224 14.43 12.45 -4.97
N ALA A 225 13.78 11.37 -4.52
CA ALA A 225 13.97 10.81 -3.18
C ALA A 225 15.31 10.06 -3.01
N GLY A 226 16.09 9.87 -4.10
CA GLY A 226 17.42 9.29 -4.08
C GLY A 226 17.52 7.91 -4.74
N PHE A 227 16.44 7.31 -5.18
CA PHE A 227 16.46 5.98 -5.81
C PHE A 227 17.18 6.03 -7.17
N ALA A 228 18.19 5.15 -7.35
CA ALA A 228 19.08 5.16 -8.50
C ALA A 228 18.40 4.61 -9.77
N SER A 229 17.60 3.56 -9.64
CA SER A 229 16.87 2.95 -10.75
C SER A 229 15.40 2.75 -10.37
N VAL A 230 14.51 3.09 -11.29
CA VAL A 230 13.06 2.93 -11.09
C VAL A 230 12.49 2.20 -12.29
N LEU A 231 11.91 1.04 -12.03
CA LEU A 231 11.14 0.27 -13.01
C LEU A 231 9.68 0.31 -12.60
N TRP A 232 8.77 0.58 -13.54
CA TRP A 232 7.36 0.52 -13.25
C TRP A 232 6.55 -0.18 -14.34
N ARG A 233 5.44 -0.79 -13.92
CA ARG A 233 4.57 -1.55 -14.81
C ARG A 233 3.10 -1.36 -14.43
N ARG A 234 2.26 -1.06 -15.43
CA ARG A 234 0.80 -1.05 -15.29
C ARG A 234 0.22 -2.44 -15.38
N PHE A 235 -0.76 -2.73 -14.52
CA PHE A 235 -1.58 -3.92 -14.55
C PHE A 235 -3.00 -3.56 -14.98
N THR A 236 -3.72 -4.52 -15.59
CA THR A 236 -5.14 -4.42 -15.92
C THR A 236 -5.51 -3.07 -16.52
N PHE A 237 -5.02 -2.79 -17.72
CA PHE A 237 -5.25 -1.55 -18.48
C PHE A 237 -4.83 -0.26 -17.72
N GLY A 238 -4.09 -0.37 -16.64
CA GLY A 238 -3.61 0.76 -15.85
C GLY A 238 -4.43 1.07 -14.59
N ILE A 239 -5.27 0.14 -14.13
CA ILE A 239 -6.01 0.28 -12.86
C ILE A 239 -5.08 0.14 -11.64
N CYS A 240 -3.96 -0.55 -11.81
CA CYS A 240 -2.93 -0.68 -10.78
C CYS A 240 -1.55 -0.49 -11.41
N THR A 241 -0.64 0.09 -10.68
CA THR A 241 0.76 0.27 -11.10
C THR A 241 1.69 -0.26 -10.01
N MET A 242 2.69 -1.01 -10.44
CA MET A 242 3.81 -1.46 -9.60
C MET A 242 5.04 -0.62 -9.94
N TYR A 243 5.78 -0.22 -8.90
CA TYR A 243 7.10 0.41 -9.01
C TYR A 243 8.10 -0.41 -8.20
N ILE A 244 9.27 -0.65 -8.76
CA ILE A 244 10.44 -1.20 -8.06
C ILE A 244 11.56 -0.20 -8.23
N ALA A 245 12.13 0.24 -7.12
CA ALA A 245 13.21 1.23 -7.10
C ALA A 245 14.35 0.75 -6.22
N GLU A 246 15.60 0.97 -6.65
CA GLU A 246 16.83 0.54 -5.96
C GLU A 246 17.47 1.73 -5.25
N LYS A 247 17.93 1.51 -3.99
CA LYS A 247 18.75 2.47 -3.24
C LYS A 247 20.19 2.42 -3.68
#